data_9879b588613d09f98c3a51eea1595322
#
_entry.id   9879b588613d09f98c3a51eea1595322
#
_cell.length_a   1.000
_cell.length_b   1.000
_cell.length_c   1.000
_cell.angle_alpha   90.00
_cell.angle_beta   90.00
_cell.angle_gamma   90.00
#
_symmetry.space_group_name_H-M   'P 1'
#
loop_
_entity.id
_entity.type
_entity.pdbx_description
1 polymer ?
#
loop_
_entity_poly.entity_id
_entity_poly.type
_entity_poly.pdbx_seq_one_letter_code
_entity_poly.pdbx_strand_id
1 'polypeptide(L)' 'MEYHRISFIHNDTEYSFVKAMSSNLTGYALVTACRAEVTIYMKENNLKGYYILTGMANV' A
#
# COMPACT_ATOMS: atom_id res chain seq x y z
N MET A 1 -2.26 -9.57 -14.29
CA MET A 1 -1.78 -8.61 -13.31
C MET A 1 -2.82 -7.53 -13.11
N GLU A 2 -3.06 -7.15 -11.88
CA GLU A 2 -4.07 -6.16 -11.53
C GLU A 2 -3.40 -4.95 -10.91
N TYR A 3 -4.04 -3.80 -11.06
CA TYR A 3 -3.56 -2.58 -10.42
C TYR A 3 -4.41 -2.28 -9.21
N HIS A 4 -3.76 -1.91 -8.13
CA HIS A 4 -4.43 -1.55 -6.89
C HIS A 4 -4.02 -0.15 -6.48
N ARG A 5 -4.99 0.64 -6.01
CA ARG A 5 -4.70 1.91 -5.36
C ARG A 5 -4.53 1.62 -3.88
N ILE A 6 -3.30 1.77 -3.41
CA ILE A 6 -2.95 1.50 -2.03
C ILE A 6 -2.93 2.84 -1.31
N SER A 7 -3.72 2.95 -0.24
CA SER A 7 -3.85 4.20 0.53
C SER A 7 -3.46 3.96 1.97
N PHE A 8 -2.81 4.94 2.56
CA PHE A 8 -2.42 4.85 3.97
C PHE A 8 -2.32 6.24 4.57
N ILE A 9 -2.38 6.30 5.91
CA ILE A 9 -2.23 7.54 6.65
C ILE A 9 -0.94 7.46 7.46
N HIS A 10 -0.15 8.51 7.38
CA HIS A 10 1.09 8.67 8.14
C HIS A 10 1.16 10.11 8.64
N ASN A 11 1.29 10.29 9.96
CA ASN A 11 1.34 11.61 10.58
C ASN A 11 0.19 12.50 10.13
N ASP A 12 -1.04 11.96 10.20
CA ASP A 12 -2.27 12.66 9.85
C ASP A 12 -2.35 13.08 8.38
N THR A 13 -1.45 12.61 7.54
CA THR A 13 -1.47 12.89 6.10
C THR A 13 -1.82 11.62 5.35
N GLU A 14 -2.77 11.71 4.44
CA GLU A 14 -3.14 10.57 3.60
C GLU A 14 -2.28 10.54 2.35
N TYR A 15 -1.77 9.35 2.05
CA TYR A 15 -0.98 9.09 0.84
C TYR A 15 -1.66 7.99 0.04
N SER A 16 -1.50 8.02 -1.26
CA SER A 16 -1.94 6.90 -2.08
C SER A 16 -1.06 6.77 -3.31
N PHE A 17 -1.00 5.55 -3.82
CA PHE A 17 -0.25 5.26 -5.04
C PHE A 17 -0.85 4.02 -5.69
N VAL A 18 -0.61 3.87 -6.99
CA VAL A 18 -1.11 2.72 -7.74
C VAL A 18 0.06 1.79 -8.04
N LYS A 19 -0.16 0.50 -7.80
CA LYS A 19 0.87 -0.51 -8.00
C LYS A 19 0.28 -1.73 -8.69
N ALA A 20 1.02 -2.29 -9.63
CA ALA A 20 0.65 -3.54 -10.27
C ALA A 20 0.95 -4.69 -9.31
N MET A 21 -0.04 -5.55 -9.09
CA MET A 21 0.05 -6.67 -8.18
C MET A 21 -0.36 -7.94 -8.91
N SER A 22 0.13 -9.08 -8.44
CA SER A 22 -0.27 -10.36 -9.00
C SER A 22 -1.76 -10.60 -8.77
N SER A 23 -2.46 -11.07 -9.81
CA SER A 23 -3.88 -11.38 -9.69
C SER A 23 -4.14 -12.61 -8.81
N ASN A 24 -3.09 -13.35 -8.45
CA ASN A 24 -3.22 -14.51 -7.56
C ASN A 24 -3.28 -14.13 -6.08
N LEU A 25 -3.02 -12.86 -5.76
CA LEU A 25 -3.01 -12.40 -4.37
C LEU A 25 -4.44 -12.12 -3.93
N THR A 26 -4.85 -12.77 -2.85
CA THR A 26 -6.17 -12.55 -2.26
C THR A 26 -6.06 -12.59 -0.75
N GLY A 27 -7.04 -12.01 -0.06
CA GLY A 27 -7.12 -12.05 1.39
C GLY A 27 -5.86 -11.53 2.06
N TYR A 28 -5.37 -12.28 3.03
CA TYR A 28 -4.22 -11.86 3.82
C TYR A 28 -2.94 -11.70 2.98
N ALA A 29 -2.80 -12.53 1.94
CA ALA A 29 -1.63 -12.41 1.07
C ALA A 29 -1.60 -11.06 0.35
N LEU A 30 -2.76 -10.58 -0.08
CA LEU A 30 -2.86 -9.26 -0.70
C LEU A 30 -2.53 -8.15 0.29
N VAL A 31 -3.06 -8.25 1.51
CA VAL A 31 -2.77 -7.27 2.56
C VAL A 31 -1.27 -7.21 2.82
N THR A 32 -0.63 -8.37 2.98
CA THR A 32 0.80 -8.45 3.25
C THR A 32 1.61 -7.83 2.12
N ALA A 33 1.23 -8.11 0.88
CA ALA A 33 1.93 -7.56 -0.28
C ALA A 33 1.77 -6.04 -0.34
N CYS A 34 0.56 -5.53 -0.06
CA CYS A 34 0.32 -4.09 -0.06
C CYS A 34 1.12 -3.40 1.05
N ARG A 35 1.21 -4.01 2.22
CA ARG A 35 1.99 -3.44 3.32
C ARG A 35 3.48 -3.37 2.96
N ALA A 36 3.97 -4.38 2.26
CA ALA A 36 5.35 -4.35 1.79
C ALA A 36 5.59 -3.17 0.83
N GLU A 37 4.62 -2.91 -0.05
CA GLU A 37 4.73 -1.79 -0.99
C GLU A 37 4.67 -0.45 -0.27
N VAL A 38 3.85 -0.33 0.78
CA VAL A 38 3.80 0.89 1.59
C VAL A 38 5.16 1.14 2.24
N THR A 39 5.79 0.09 2.75
CA THR A 39 7.11 0.20 3.38
C THR A 39 8.13 0.74 2.38
N ILE A 40 8.11 0.23 1.15
CA ILE A 40 9.01 0.71 0.10
C ILE A 40 8.73 2.17 -0.23
N TYR A 41 7.45 2.53 -0.39
CA TYR A 41 7.05 3.89 -0.70
C TYR A 41 7.50 4.86 0.40
N MET A 42 7.29 4.48 1.67
CA MET A 42 7.68 5.32 2.79
C MET A 42 9.19 5.53 2.81
N LYS A 43 9.95 4.46 2.54
CA LYS A 43 11.40 4.55 2.51
C LYS A 43 11.87 5.48 1.40
N GLU A 44 11.28 5.37 0.22
CA GLU A 44 11.63 6.21 -0.92
C GLU A 44 11.28 7.67 -0.71
N ASN A 45 10.27 7.94 0.12
CA ASN A 45 9.82 9.30 0.40
C ASN A 45 10.27 9.79 1.76
N ASN A 46 11.18 9.06 2.39
CA ASN A 46 11.78 9.44 3.67
C ASN A 46 10.75 9.63 4.78
N LEU A 47 9.71 8.80 4.77
CA LEU A 47 8.68 8.78 5.80
C LEU A 47 9.04 7.70 6.82
N LYS A 48 8.98 8.05 8.10
CA LYS A 48 9.37 7.13 9.17
C LYS A 48 8.28 7.03 10.22
N GLY A 49 8.20 5.88 10.87
CA GLY A 49 7.25 5.63 11.92
C GLY A 49 6.11 4.76 11.46
N TYR A 50 4.98 4.86 12.14
CA TYR A 50 3.83 4.02 11.80
C TYR A 50 3.04 4.56 10.64
N TYR A 51 2.22 3.68 10.11
CA TYR A 51 1.18 4.06 9.16
C TYR A 51 -0.04 3.21 9.41
N ILE A 52 -1.18 3.67 8.92
CA ILE A 52 -2.44 2.93 8.97
C ILE A 52 -2.89 2.73 7.54
N LEU A 53 -2.98 1.46 7.14
CA LEU A 53 -3.44 1.11 5.79
C LEU A 53 -4.95 1.38 5.72
N THR A 54 -5.37 2.19 4.75
CA THR A 54 -6.78 2.59 4.65
C THR A 54 -7.48 2.08 3.40
N GLY A 55 -6.74 1.64 2.40
CA GLY A 55 -7.38 1.11 1.20
C GLY A 55 -6.44 0.32 0.32
N MET A 56 -7.03 -0.62 -0.42
CA MET A 56 -6.32 -1.47 -1.38
C MET A 56 -7.21 -1.70 -2.60
N ALA A 57 -7.93 -0.67 -3.03
CA ALA A 57 -8.93 -0.82 -4.07
C ALA A 57 -8.32 -1.26 -5.39
N ASN A 58 -8.99 -2.21 -6.04
CA ASN A 58 -8.63 -2.61 -7.40
C ASN A 58 -9.08 -1.51 -8.37
N VAL A 59 -8.20 -1.08 -9.21
CA VAL A 59 -8.51 0.00 -10.17
C VAL A 59 -8.44 -0.47 -11.60
#